data_89ab56373d6af94efae0870b52a62f07
#
_entry.id   89ab56373d6af94efae0870b52a62f07
#
_cell.length_a   1.000
_cell.length_b   1.000
_cell.length_c   1.000
_cell.angle_alpha   90.00
_cell.angle_beta   90.00
_cell.angle_gamma   90.00
#
_symmetry.space_group_name_H-M   'P 1'
#
loop_
_entity.id
_entity.type
_entity.pdbx_description
1 polymer ?
#
loop_
_entity_poly.entity_id
_entity_poly.type
_entity_poly.pdbx_seq_one_letter_code
_entity_poly.pdbx_strand_id
1 'polypeptide(L)'
;MFTRSLLLGSTALVFTATSALADLKAQDVWMDWKDYIQGFGYTVQGSEATSGDTLTISDLKLSVPIPEQGGSVGLGMGEMFFSNLSDGTVEISLPDTFPITFDVVSGGETEIAGTLNYDTTDLSIIVSGNPDDMNYTTTAST
;
A
#
# COMPACT_ATOMS: atom_id res chain seq x y z
N MET A 1 -25.73 1.04 -70.09
CA MET A 1 -24.76 1.74 -69.25
C MET A 1 -25.20 1.64 -67.82
N PHE A 2 -24.52 0.84 -67.04
CA PHE A 2 -24.85 0.67 -65.63
C PHE A 2 -23.76 1.35 -64.82
N THR A 3 -24.10 2.44 -64.18
CA THR A 3 -23.24 3.08 -63.19
C THR A 3 -23.40 2.33 -61.87
N ARG A 4 -22.43 1.53 -61.53
CA ARG A 4 -22.35 0.93 -60.19
C ARG A 4 -21.75 2.00 -59.26
N SER A 5 -22.62 2.61 -58.48
CA SER A 5 -22.17 3.40 -57.37
C SER A 5 -21.72 2.43 -56.25
N LEU A 6 -20.41 2.29 -56.15
CA LEU A 6 -19.80 1.66 -55.00
C LEU A 6 -19.88 2.66 -53.84
N LEU A 7 -20.89 2.46 -53.02
CA LEU A 7 -20.93 3.07 -51.70
C LEU A 7 -19.87 2.38 -50.83
N LEU A 8 -18.70 2.96 -50.83
CA LEU A 8 -17.71 2.63 -49.80
C LEU A 8 -18.22 3.18 -48.48
N GLY A 9 -18.92 2.31 -47.78
CA GLY A 9 -19.22 2.54 -46.38
C GLY A 9 -17.92 2.53 -45.61
N SER A 10 -17.37 3.69 -45.30
CA SER A 10 -16.30 3.79 -44.31
C SER A 10 -16.91 3.52 -42.96
N THR A 11 -16.78 2.29 -42.51
CA THR A 11 -17.00 1.96 -41.14
C THR A 11 -15.86 2.63 -40.34
N ALA A 12 -16.13 3.79 -39.80
CA ALA A 12 -15.26 4.38 -38.79
C ALA A 12 -15.31 3.48 -37.56
N LEU A 13 -14.31 2.62 -37.42
CA LEU A 13 -14.05 1.93 -36.17
C LEU A 13 -13.61 3.02 -35.21
N VAL A 14 -14.58 3.52 -34.44
CA VAL A 14 -14.28 4.35 -33.30
C VAL A 14 -13.69 3.41 -32.25
N PHE A 15 -12.37 3.30 -32.23
CA PHE A 15 -11.69 2.77 -31.06
C PHE A 15 -11.90 3.80 -29.96
N THR A 16 -12.94 3.62 -29.17
CA THR A 16 -12.95 4.18 -27.84
C THR A 16 -11.82 3.46 -27.11
N ALA A 17 -10.65 4.08 -27.11
CA ALA A 17 -9.63 3.72 -26.15
C ALA A 17 -10.24 4.05 -24.79
N THR A 18 -10.95 3.08 -24.22
CA THR A 18 -11.08 3.03 -22.79
C THR A 18 -9.66 2.91 -22.32
N SER A 19 -9.07 4.04 -21.88
CA SER A 19 -7.89 3.97 -21.05
C SER A 19 -8.28 3.00 -19.94
N ALA A 20 -7.86 1.75 -20.05
CA ALA A 20 -7.87 0.85 -18.94
C ALA A 20 -6.96 1.52 -17.92
N LEU A 21 -7.54 2.35 -17.07
CA LEU A 21 -6.92 2.73 -15.82
C LEU A 21 -6.59 1.39 -15.21
N ALA A 22 -5.29 1.03 -15.19
CA ALA A 22 -4.84 -0.16 -14.51
C ALA A 22 -5.27 0.04 -13.06
N ASP A 23 -6.38 -0.60 -12.68
CA ASP A 23 -6.90 -0.50 -11.33
C ASP A 23 -5.82 -0.91 -10.36
N LEU A 24 -5.61 -0.09 -9.35
CA LEU A 24 -4.74 -0.46 -8.25
C LEU A 24 -5.40 -1.57 -7.44
N LYS A 25 -4.58 -2.48 -6.98
CA LYS A 25 -4.96 -3.51 -6.04
C LYS A 25 -4.29 -3.25 -4.70
N ALA A 26 -4.94 -3.69 -3.62
CA ALA A 26 -4.38 -3.60 -2.29
C ALA A 26 -2.97 -4.20 -2.23
N GLN A 27 -2.76 -5.31 -2.91
CA GLN A 27 -1.46 -5.98 -2.99
C GLN A 27 -0.39 -5.10 -3.65
N ASP A 28 -0.75 -4.36 -4.69
CA ASP A 28 0.18 -3.47 -5.39
C ASP A 28 0.69 -2.37 -4.45
N VAL A 29 -0.21 -1.77 -3.68
CA VAL A 29 0.12 -0.71 -2.73
C VAL A 29 1.00 -1.24 -1.60
N TRP A 30 0.65 -2.41 -1.06
CA TRP A 30 1.45 -3.03 -0.01
C TRP A 30 2.85 -3.40 -0.49
N MET A 31 2.97 -3.93 -1.70
CA MET A 31 4.28 -4.26 -2.29
C MET A 31 5.12 -3.01 -2.52
N ASP A 32 4.52 -1.93 -2.97
CA ASP A 32 5.20 -0.65 -3.16
C ASP A 32 5.75 -0.13 -1.83
N TRP A 33 4.95 -0.20 -0.77
CA TRP A 33 5.39 0.18 0.56
C TRP A 33 6.54 -0.68 1.07
N LYS A 34 6.46 -2.00 0.88
CA LYS A 34 7.55 -2.90 1.27
C LYS A 34 8.85 -2.56 0.55
N ASP A 35 8.77 -2.39 -0.74
CA ASP A 35 9.94 -2.08 -1.56
C ASP A 35 10.56 -0.74 -1.17
N TYR A 36 9.73 0.25 -0.90
CA TYR A 36 10.17 1.57 -0.44
C TYR A 36 10.91 1.50 0.89
N ILE A 37 10.33 0.80 1.87
CA ILE A 37 10.92 0.64 3.20
C ILE A 37 12.21 -0.18 3.12
N GLN A 38 12.21 -1.25 2.35
CA GLN A 38 13.40 -2.08 2.14
C GLN A 38 14.52 -1.31 1.45
N GLY A 39 14.17 -0.36 0.59
CA GLY A 39 15.13 0.53 -0.06
C GLY A 39 15.94 1.40 0.91
N PHE A 40 15.43 1.63 2.11
CA PHE A 40 16.15 2.32 3.18
C PHE A 40 16.99 1.39 4.07
N GLY A 41 17.05 0.11 3.76
CA GLY A 41 17.82 -0.87 4.53
C GLY A 41 17.04 -1.57 5.64
N TYR A 42 15.73 -1.36 5.74
CA TYR A 42 14.88 -2.05 6.70
C TYR A 42 14.52 -3.44 6.22
N THR A 43 14.42 -4.37 7.16
CA THR A 43 13.76 -5.66 6.92
C THR A 43 12.30 -5.53 7.29
N VAL A 44 11.42 -5.97 6.42
CA VAL A 44 9.97 -5.92 6.61
C VAL A 44 9.43 -7.33 6.78
N GLN A 45 8.75 -7.58 7.90
CA GLN A 45 8.07 -8.85 8.19
C GLN A 45 6.63 -8.56 8.58
N GLY A 46 5.72 -9.46 8.24
CA GLY A 46 4.31 -9.33 8.61
C GLY A 46 3.51 -10.47 8.03
N SER A 47 2.35 -10.72 8.60
CA SER A 47 1.39 -11.70 8.10
C SER A 47 0.42 -11.01 7.17
N GLU A 48 0.19 -11.59 6.00
CA GLU A 48 -0.72 -11.07 4.98
C GLU A 48 -1.92 -11.99 4.87
N ALA A 49 -3.11 -11.44 4.96
CA ALA A 49 -4.35 -12.20 4.79
C ALA A 49 -5.33 -11.38 3.95
N THR A 50 -5.92 -12.01 2.96
CA THR A 50 -6.92 -11.37 2.11
C THR A 50 -8.30 -11.95 2.39
N SER A 51 -9.27 -11.08 2.63
CA SER A 51 -10.67 -11.44 2.80
C SER A 51 -11.53 -10.50 1.96
N GLY A 52 -12.18 -11.02 0.92
CA GLY A 52 -12.90 -10.20 -0.04
C GLY A 52 -11.99 -9.19 -0.72
N ASP A 53 -12.31 -7.91 -0.58
CA ASP A 53 -11.55 -6.81 -1.18
C ASP A 53 -10.50 -6.20 -0.24
N THR A 54 -10.32 -6.77 0.94
CA THR A 54 -9.43 -6.23 1.96
C THR A 54 -8.23 -7.13 2.20
N LEU A 55 -7.04 -6.54 2.10
CA LEU A 55 -5.78 -7.14 2.53
C LEU A 55 -5.47 -6.62 3.93
N THR A 56 -5.30 -7.52 4.89
CA THR A 56 -4.92 -7.19 6.26
C THR A 56 -3.47 -7.59 6.49
N ILE A 57 -2.67 -6.63 6.94
CA ILE A 57 -1.29 -6.87 7.36
C ILE A 57 -1.27 -6.87 8.88
N SER A 58 -0.87 -7.99 9.46
CA SER A 58 -0.81 -8.17 10.91
C SER A 58 0.62 -8.40 11.36
N ASP A 59 0.93 -8.09 12.60
CA ASP A 59 2.23 -8.32 13.21
C ASP A 59 3.38 -7.72 12.39
N LEU A 60 3.17 -6.52 11.86
CA LEU A 60 4.15 -5.85 11.04
C LEU A 60 5.38 -5.49 11.87
N LYS A 61 6.53 -5.95 11.43
CA LYS A 61 7.83 -5.67 12.05
C LYS A 61 8.79 -5.10 11.04
N LEU A 62 9.36 -3.95 11.39
CA LEU A 62 10.46 -3.34 10.65
C LEU A 62 11.71 -3.42 11.51
N SER A 63 12.82 -3.81 10.94
CA SER A 63 14.08 -3.83 11.65
C SER A 63 15.22 -3.30 10.79
N VAL A 64 16.14 -2.59 11.43
CA VAL A 64 17.33 -2.08 10.79
C VAL A 64 18.54 -2.42 11.65
N PRO A 65 19.61 -2.99 11.07
CA PRO A 65 20.82 -3.28 11.81
C PRO A 65 21.57 -1.99 12.14
N ILE A 66 22.25 -2.00 13.30
CA ILE A 66 23.18 -0.92 13.68
C ILE A 66 24.60 -1.48 13.47
N PRO A 67 25.27 -1.13 12.35
CA PRO A 67 26.53 -1.79 11.99
C PRO A 67 27.67 -1.62 12.99
N GLU A 68 27.71 -0.47 13.65
CA GLU A 68 28.81 -0.11 14.55
C GLU A 68 28.73 -0.79 15.92
N GLN A 69 27.55 -1.24 16.33
CA GLN A 69 27.31 -1.79 17.65
C GLN A 69 26.89 -3.28 17.66
N GLY A 70 26.75 -3.88 16.50
CA GLY A 70 26.30 -5.27 16.38
C GLY A 70 24.87 -5.49 16.84
N GLY A 71 24.05 -4.42 16.86
CA GLY A 71 22.68 -4.47 17.31
C GLY A 71 21.68 -4.20 16.19
N SER A 72 20.43 -4.00 16.59
CA SER A 72 19.36 -3.65 15.67
C SER A 72 18.31 -2.79 16.36
N VAL A 73 17.61 -1.98 15.57
CA VAL A 73 16.41 -1.26 16.02
C VAL A 73 15.21 -1.93 15.36
N GLY A 74 14.23 -2.32 16.17
CA GLY A 74 12.99 -2.91 15.73
C GLY A 74 11.81 -1.97 15.96
N LEU A 75 10.89 -1.95 15.00
CA LEU A 75 9.60 -1.29 15.12
C LEU A 75 8.51 -2.33 14.86
N GLY A 76 7.61 -2.50 15.82
CA GLY A 76 6.41 -3.31 15.65
C GLY A 76 5.20 -2.39 15.45
N MET A 77 4.34 -2.75 14.53
CA MET A 77 3.14 -1.98 14.25
C MET A 77 1.92 -2.87 14.38
N GLY A 78 0.77 -2.27 14.66
CA GLY A 78 -0.50 -2.97 14.68
C GLY A 78 -1.00 -3.34 13.29
N GLU A 79 -2.25 -3.72 13.21
CA GLU A 79 -2.86 -4.11 11.94
C GLU A 79 -3.05 -2.92 11.01
N MET A 80 -2.82 -3.16 9.72
CA MET A 80 -3.13 -2.21 8.66
C MET A 80 -4.05 -2.87 7.65
N PHE A 81 -4.98 -2.11 7.12
CA PHE A 81 -5.97 -2.59 6.16
C PHE A 81 -5.79 -1.86 4.83
N PHE A 82 -5.73 -2.65 3.75
CA PHE A 82 -5.67 -2.15 2.39
C PHE A 82 -6.90 -2.67 1.67
N SER A 83 -7.81 -1.80 1.31
CA SER A 83 -9.10 -2.20 0.72
C SER A 83 -9.22 -1.72 -0.72
N ASN A 84 -9.59 -2.64 -1.62
CA ASN A 84 -9.90 -2.29 -3.00
C ASN A 84 -11.25 -1.59 -3.03
N LEU A 85 -11.29 -0.38 -3.55
CA LEU A 85 -12.54 0.35 -3.75
C LEU A 85 -13.08 0.12 -5.16
N SER A 86 -14.38 0.37 -5.35
CA SER A 86 -15.06 0.09 -6.61
C SER A 86 -14.61 0.98 -7.78
N ASP A 87 -13.95 2.09 -7.48
CA ASP A 87 -13.46 3.04 -8.49
C ASP A 87 -12.00 2.79 -8.94
N GLY A 88 -11.42 1.65 -8.54
CA GLY A 88 -10.04 1.30 -8.89
C GLY A 88 -8.98 1.94 -7.99
N THR A 89 -9.40 2.56 -6.90
CA THR A 89 -8.49 3.10 -5.88
C THR A 89 -8.34 2.11 -4.72
N VAL A 90 -7.37 2.36 -3.85
CA VAL A 90 -7.12 1.55 -2.65
C VAL A 90 -7.21 2.46 -1.44
N GLU A 91 -7.96 2.05 -0.44
CA GLU A 91 -8.01 2.75 0.84
C GLU A 91 -7.10 2.05 1.84
N ILE A 92 -6.24 2.84 2.48
CA ILE A 92 -5.43 2.37 3.61
C ILE A 92 -6.10 2.90 4.88
N SER A 93 -6.42 2.01 5.79
CA SER A 93 -7.01 2.36 7.08
C SER A 93 -6.27 1.70 8.23
N LEU A 94 -6.34 2.32 9.39
CA LEU A 94 -5.76 1.84 10.63
C LEU A 94 -6.87 1.70 11.66
N PRO A 95 -6.72 0.81 12.67
CA PRO A 95 -7.59 0.82 13.83
C PRO A 95 -7.53 2.17 14.54
N ASP A 96 -8.57 2.53 15.28
CA ASP A 96 -8.63 3.80 16.02
C ASP A 96 -7.46 3.97 16.98
N THR A 97 -7.01 2.90 17.59
CA THR A 97 -5.78 2.88 18.38
C THR A 97 -4.76 2.01 17.67
N PHE A 98 -3.67 2.62 17.26
CA PHE A 98 -2.61 1.95 16.54
C PHE A 98 -1.35 1.90 17.42
N PRO A 99 -0.99 0.72 17.94
CA PRO A 99 0.21 0.59 18.76
C PRO A 99 1.46 0.53 17.92
N ILE A 100 2.46 1.30 18.32
CA ILE A 100 3.80 1.24 17.74
C ILE A 100 4.75 0.82 18.86
N THR A 101 5.35 -0.34 18.72
CA THR A 101 6.36 -0.81 19.64
C THR A 101 7.73 -0.57 19.06
N PHE A 102 8.69 -0.29 19.93
CA PHE A 102 10.08 -0.16 19.49
C PHE A 102 10.98 -0.89 20.46
N ASP A 103 12.06 -1.43 19.93
CA ASP A 103 13.09 -2.08 20.72
C ASP A 103 14.45 -1.81 20.11
N VAL A 104 15.43 -1.66 20.98
CA VAL A 104 16.83 -1.55 20.60
C VAL A 104 17.55 -2.73 21.21
N VAL A 105 18.14 -3.55 20.35
CA VAL A 105 18.88 -4.74 20.75
C VAL A 105 20.37 -4.51 20.48
N SER A 106 21.20 -4.78 21.46
CA SER A 106 22.64 -4.71 21.34
C SER A 106 23.28 -5.90 22.02
N GLY A 107 24.16 -6.61 21.31
CA GLY A 107 24.82 -7.78 21.85
C GLY A 107 23.90 -8.93 22.21
N GLY A 108 22.73 -9.03 21.58
CA GLY A 108 21.71 -10.05 21.87
C GLY A 108 20.77 -9.73 23.03
N GLU A 109 20.95 -8.59 23.67
CA GLU A 109 20.11 -8.14 24.78
C GLU A 109 19.30 -6.91 24.39
N THR A 110 18.02 -6.85 24.82
CA THR A 110 17.19 -5.66 24.65
C THR A 110 17.60 -4.59 25.65
N GLU A 111 18.09 -3.45 25.14
CA GLU A 111 18.53 -2.35 25.98
C GLU A 111 17.41 -1.34 26.26
N ILE A 112 16.59 -1.07 25.25
CA ILE A 112 15.47 -0.12 25.33
C ILE A 112 14.29 -0.74 24.62
N ALA A 113 13.14 -0.70 25.27
CA ALA A 113 11.88 -1.12 24.67
C ALA A 113 10.76 -0.22 25.16
N GLY A 114 9.81 0.05 24.30
CA GLY A 114 8.65 0.87 24.65
C GLY A 114 7.50 0.69 23.69
N THR A 115 6.36 1.25 24.05
CA THR A 115 5.16 1.23 23.23
C THR A 115 4.57 2.64 23.18
N LEU A 116 4.28 3.09 21.97
CA LEU A 116 3.54 4.32 21.71
C LEU A 116 2.19 3.96 21.12
N ASN A 117 1.12 4.41 21.73
CA ASN A 117 -0.21 4.24 21.18
C ASN A 117 -0.59 5.49 20.39
N TYR A 118 -0.85 5.31 19.11
CA TYR A 118 -1.27 6.37 18.22
C TYR A 118 -2.77 6.29 18.03
N ASP A 119 -3.50 7.26 18.54
CA ASP A 119 -4.94 7.34 18.42
C ASP A 119 -5.33 8.21 17.24
N THR A 120 -6.14 7.67 16.35
CA THR A 120 -6.67 8.38 15.20
C THR A 120 -8.17 8.23 15.14
N THR A 121 -8.84 9.21 14.55
CA THR A 121 -10.26 9.12 14.27
C THR A 121 -10.45 9.25 12.75
N ASP A 122 -11.06 8.24 12.15
CA ASP A 122 -11.41 8.21 10.73
C ASP A 122 -10.23 8.54 9.80
N LEU A 123 -9.03 8.05 10.15
CA LEU A 123 -7.87 8.18 9.27
C LEU A 123 -8.08 7.32 8.04
N SER A 124 -8.03 7.95 6.88
CA SER A 124 -8.14 7.28 5.59
C SER A 124 -7.10 7.83 4.63
N ILE A 125 -6.40 6.94 3.98
CA ILE A 125 -5.44 7.27 2.92
C ILE A 125 -5.96 6.62 1.64
N ILE A 126 -6.27 7.44 0.65
CA ILE A 126 -6.71 6.94 -0.66
C ILE A 126 -5.53 6.96 -1.62
N VAL A 127 -5.27 5.83 -2.23
CA VAL A 127 -4.22 5.67 -3.23
C VAL A 127 -4.87 5.51 -4.59
N SER A 128 -4.49 6.36 -5.52
CA SER A 128 -4.99 6.35 -6.89
C SER A 128 -3.83 6.28 -7.88
N GLY A 129 -4.17 6.06 -9.15
CA GLY A 129 -3.19 5.98 -10.22
C GLY A 129 -3.00 4.55 -10.71
N ASN A 130 -1.77 4.19 -10.98
CA ASN A 130 -1.39 2.84 -11.44
C ASN A 130 -0.19 2.34 -10.63
N PRO A 131 0.19 1.04 -10.75
CA PRO A 131 1.29 0.50 -9.96
C PRO A 131 2.64 1.21 -10.12
N ASP A 132 2.86 1.87 -11.26
CA ASP A 132 4.11 2.58 -11.54
C ASP A 132 4.05 4.06 -11.13
N ASP A 133 2.86 4.59 -10.89
CA ASP A 133 2.66 6.01 -10.55
C ASP A 133 1.45 6.15 -9.62
N MET A 134 1.72 6.16 -8.32
CA MET A 134 0.70 6.23 -7.28
C MET A 134 0.59 7.61 -6.68
N ASN A 135 -0.64 8.05 -6.41
CA ASN A 135 -0.96 9.31 -5.74
C ASN A 135 -1.66 9.01 -4.42
N TYR A 136 -1.24 9.67 -3.35
CA TYR A 136 -1.75 9.46 -2.00
C TYR A 136 -2.50 10.70 -1.52
N THR A 137 -3.72 10.50 -1.03
CA THR A 137 -4.53 11.56 -0.41
C THR A 137 -4.92 11.11 0.99
N THR A 138 -4.50 11.87 2.00
CA THR A 138 -4.77 11.56 3.40
C THR A 138 -5.87 12.46 3.95
N THR A 139 -6.86 11.85 4.59
CA THR A 139 -7.91 12.55 5.33
C THR A 139 -8.00 12.00 6.74
N ALA A 140 -8.26 12.85 7.69
CA ALA A 140 -8.48 12.46 9.08
C ALA A 140 -9.48 13.44 9.71
N SER A 141 -10.29 12.91 10.63
CA SER A 141 -11.14 13.76 11.46
C SER A 141 -10.33 14.26 12.64
N THR A 142 -10.51 15.52 12.95
CA THR A 142 -9.91 16.17 14.13
C THR A 142 -10.92 16.26 15.25
#